data_58aa3ab66f5c5cd160437befccf452e5
#
_entry.id   58aa3ab66f5c5cd160437befccf452e5
#
_cell.length_a   1.000
_cell.length_b   1.000
_cell.length_c   1.000
_cell.angle_alpha   90.00
_cell.angle_beta   90.00
_cell.angle_gamma   90.00
#
_symmetry.space_group_name_H-M   'P 1'
#
loop_
_entity.id
_entity.type
_entity.pdbx_description
1 polymer ?
#
loop_
_entity_poly.entity_id
_entity_poly.type
_entity_poly.pdbx_seq_one_letter_code
_entity_poly.pdbx_strand_id
1 'polypeptide(L)'
;PSNSSAASDVYKRQIYITIVGFLTACENEIPYNPGQQDPQIIMNALLETGQAENDVYLHLGEGYSIEHLNEATLFLYINGKIAETPKAVSPEEIYGHLEGELDKDIYESLLKSIRFKKYRLTSTLHPGDNIRLEATAENGKYHASAEVTVPQPIESLHVDTCLAYLREYSGQTLYRQYKITLQDRPNEKNYYRLDIWNDRSYYCKWKEYLEDENGSLIKVEDEDGSWHWASIPRDTTILAPRQNEIINREDVILTDGHPGNYDDEENELFPTINNKYNIFNDNTFRDSYATLKVYTPLYQEYYPVEGHYYYHISRKQTITVRLLSITEAEYRYLKALNCLDDGDYDDTLMEPISLPCNVIGGLGFVGVCSESRVIIELPETVWQ
;
A
#
# COMPACT_ATOMS: atom_id res chain seq x y z
N PRO A 1 20.62 -25.16 70.77
CA PRO A 1 21.27 -24.20 69.87
C PRO A 1 21.01 -24.56 68.40
N SER A 2 20.45 -23.68 67.76
CA SER A 2 20.21 -23.13 66.53
C SER A 2 20.94 -23.75 65.32
N ASN A 3 20.17 -24.48 64.49
CA ASN A 3 20.56 -24.95 63.13
C ASN A 3 20.21 -23.95 62.02
N SER A 4 20.25 -22.62 62.28
CA SER A 4 19.84 -21.65 61.32
C SER A 4 20.98 -21.03 60.45
N SER A 5 22.25 -21.25 60.80
CA SER A 5 23.40 -20.68 60.05
C SER A 5 23.81 -21.52 58.88
N ALA A 6 23.64 -22.84 58.93
CA ALA A 6 24.02 -23.73 57.82
C ALA A 6 23.08 -23.58 56.55
N ALA A 7 21.80 -23.33 56.76
CA ALA A 7 20.84 -23.13 55.67
C ALA A 7 21.08 -21.79 54.92
N SER A 8 21.48 -20.74 55.68
CA SER A 8 21.81 -19.44 55.08
C SER A 8 23.06 -19.49 54.20
N ASP A 9 24.06 -20.29 54.57
CA ASP A 9 25.30 -20.41 53.80
C ASP A 9 25.14 -21.27 52.54
N VAL A 10 24.24 -22.25 52.55
CA VAL A 10 23.89 -23.03 51.34
C VAL A 10 23.14 -22.16 50.33
N TYR A 11 22.19 -21.33 50.78
CA TYR A 11 21.47 -20.42 49.92
C TYR A 11 22.39 -19.35 49.32
N LYS A 12 23.30 -18.79 50.06
CA LYS A 12 24.28 -17.83 49.56
C LYS A 12 25.21 -18.44 48.52
N ARG A 13 25.69 -19.65 48.73
CA ARG A 13 26.51 -20.39 47.76
C ARG A 13 25.72 -20.71 46.48
N GLN A 14 24.45 -21.05 46.59
CA GLN A 14 23.60 -21.36 45.44
C GLN A 14 23.33 -20.10 44.59
N ILE A 15 23.10 -18.95 45.23
CA ILE A 15 22.94 -17.66 44.56
C ILE A 15 24.24 -17.23 43.85
N TYR A 16 25.42 -17.42 44.48
CA TYR A 16 26.69 -17.12 43.84
C TYR A 16 26.99 -18.02 42.63
N ILE A 17 26.66 -19.30 42.69
CA ILE A 17 26.84 -20.25 41.58
C ILE A 17 25.88 -19.91 40.44
N THR A 18 24.65 -19.48 40.71
CA THR A 18 23.69 -19.06 39.71
C THR A 18 24.13 -17.77 39.05
N ILE A 19 24.61 -16.77 39.79
CA ILE A 19 25.09 -15.49 39.23
C ILE A 19 26.36 -15.69 38.42
N VAL A 20 27.29 -16.52 38.82
CA VAL A 20 28.52 -16.85 38.05
C VAL A 20 28.18 -17.65 36.79
N GLY A 21 27.16 -18.52 36.85
CA GLY A 21 26.66 -19.25 35.66
C GLY A 21 26.03 -18.36 34.60
N PHE A 22 25.41 -17.25 35.00
CA PHE A 22 24.85 -16.26 34.07
C PHE A 22 25.93 -15.33 33.45
N LEU A 23 27.09 -15.15 34.11
CA LEU A 23 28.18 -14.32 33.62
C LEU A 23 29.12 -15.07 32.66
N THR A 24 28.93 -16.38 32.47
CA THR A 24 29.62 -17.18 31.44
C THR A 24 28.71 -17.60 30.27
N ALA A 25 27.56 -16.96 30.11
CA ALA A 25 26.91 -16.95 28.80
C ALA A 25 27.90 -16.28 27.85
N CYS A 26 28.71 -17.09 27.16
CA CYS A 26 29.52 -16.63 26.06
C CYS A 26 28.57 -15.89 25.11
N GLU A 27 28.71 -14.58 25.03
CA GLU A 27 28.45 -13.87 23.81
C GLU A 27 29.39 -14.47 22.78
N ASN A 28 28.97 -15.54 22.12
CA ASN A 28 29.47 -15.84 20.81
C ASN A 28 28.92 -14.71 19.95
N GLU A 29 29.60 -13.59 19.93
CA GLU A 29 29.60 -12.75 18.75
C GLU A 29 30.01 -13.68 17.60
N ILE A 30 29.01 -14.21 16.90
CA ILE A 30 29.24 -14.75 15.58
C ILE A 30 29.75 -13.53 14.81
N PRO A 31 31.05 -13.48 14.47
CA PRO A 31 31.54 -12.34 13.70
C PRO A 31 30.71 -12.37 12.44
N TYR A 32 29.76 -11.42 12.34
CA TYR A 32 29.05 -11.14 11.11
C TYR A 32 30.12 -10.61 10.16
N ASN A 33 30.74 -11.54 9.46
CA ASN A 33 31.53 -11.23 8.28
C ASN A 33 30.53 -11.25 7.13
N PRO A 34 30.02 -10.11 6.68
CA PRO A 34 29.38 -10.03 5.39
C PRO A 34 30.49 -10.30 4.38
N GLY A 35 30.74 -11.59 4.14
CA GLY A 35 31.59 -11.96 3.01
C GLY A 35 31.07 -11.18 1.82
N GLN A 36 31.95 -10.67 0.98
CA GLN A 36 31.55 -10.07 -0.29
C GLN A 36 30.55 -11.02 -0.94
N GLN A 37 29.26 -10.69 -0.79
CA GLN A 37 28.23 -11.42 -1.49
C GLN A 37 28.31 -10.92 -2.92
N ASP A 38 28.47 -11.84 -3.86
CA ASP A 38 28.39 -11.48 -5.27
C ASP A 38 27.09 -10.72 -5.54
N PRO A 39 27.10 -9.70 -6.39
CA PRO A 39 25.89 -8.99 -6.75
C PRO A 39 24.77 -9.93 -7.21
N GLN A 40 23.55 -9.67 -6.76
CA GLN A 40 22.37 -10.48 -7.08
C GLN A 40 21.26 -9.61 -7.65
N ILE A 41 20.44 -10.18 -8.52
CA ILE A 41 19.21 -9.52 -8.98
C ILE A 41 18.21 -9.46 -7.82
N ILE A 42 17.68 -8.27 -7.57
CA ILE A 42 16.54 -8.07 -6.69
C ILE A 42 15.31 -7.87 -7.57
N MET A 43 14.36 -8.81 -7.52
CA MET A 43 13.14 -8.80 -8.32
C MET A 43 11.93 -8.55 -7.42
N ASN A 44 11.20 -7.46 -7.67
CA ASN A 44 10.00 -7.11 -6.92
C ASN A 44 8.82 -6.88 -7.85
N ALA A 45 7.72 -7.56 -7.57
CA ALA A 45 6.45 -7.38 -8.26
C ALA A 45 5.27 -7.78 -7.38
N LEU A 46 4.18 -7.02 -7.43
CA LEU A 46 2.88 -7.41 -6.92
C LEU A 46 1.91 -7.33 -8.11
N LEU A 47 1.64 -8.48 -8.70
CA LEU A 47 0.84 -8.60 -9.92
C LEU A 47 -0.64 -8.73 -9.57
N GLU A 48 -1.51 -8.16 -10.39
CA GLU A 48 -2.96 -8.23 -10.19
C GLU A 48 -3.65 -8.74 -11.45
N THR A 49 -4.60 -9.66 -11.29
CA THR A 49 -5.47 -10.04 -12.39
C THR A 49 -6.42 -8.90 -12.76
N GLY A 50 -6.82 -8.84 -14.03
CA GLY A 50 -7.77 -7.82 -14.49
C GLY A 50 -7.20 -6.43 -14.67
N GLN A 51 -5.92 -6.21 -14.35
CA GLN A 51 -5.20 -5.00 -14.71
C GLN A 51 -4.73 -5.07 -16.16
N ALA A 52 -4.78 -3.91 -16.86
CA ALA A 52 -4.27 -3.82 -18.22
C ALA A 52 -2.73 -3.90 -18.25
N GLU A 53 -2.09 -3.49 -17.18
CA GLU A 53 -0.64 -3.42 -17.03
C GLU A 53 -0.23 -3.82 -15.61
N ASN A 54 0.88 -4.55 -15.50
CA ASN A 54 1.51 -4.92 -14.25
C ASN A 54 2.99 -4.54 -14.28
N ASP A 55 3.50 -3.99 -13.19
CA ASP A 55 4.88 -3.53 -13.13
C ASP A 55 5.80 -4.53 -12.41
N VAL A 56 7.01 -4.73 -12.95
CA VAL A 56 8.09 -5.52 -12.34
C VAL A 56 9.32 -4.64 -12.23
N TYR A 57 9.94 -4.63 -11.05
CA TYR A 57 11.14 -3.86 -10.78
C TYR A 57 12.34 -4.78 -10.58
N LEU A 58 13.42 -4.49 -11.30
CA LEU A 58 14.70 -5.19 -11.16
C LEU A 58 15.77 -4.21 -10.67
N HIS A 59 16.51 -4.63 -9.66
CA HIS A 59 17.71 -3.96 -9.15
C HIS A 59 18.88 -4.94 -9.15
N LEU A 60 20.08 -4.43 -9.03
CA LEU A 60 21.26 -5.22 -8.72
C LEU A 60 21.74 -4.83 -7.32
N GLY A 61 21.80 -5.77 -6.39
CA GLY A 61 22.21 -5.54 -5.00
C GLY A 61 23.51 -6.26 -4.68
N GLU A 62 24.45 -5.59 -4.02
CA GLU A 62 25.67 -6.14 -3.47
C GLU A 62 25.78 -5.79 -2.00
N GLY A 63 25.58 -6.76 -1.11
CA GLY A 63 25.54 -6.51 0.32
C GLY A 63 24.45 -5.50 0.70
N TYR A 64 24.86 -4.33 1.20
CA TYR A 64 23.95 -3.23 1.57
C TYR A 64 23.84 -2.15 0.48
N SER A 65 24.51 -2.31 -0.65
CA SER A 65 24.47 -1.32 -1.74
C SER A 65 23.57 -1.75 -2.88
N ILE A 66 22.96 -0.76 -3.54
CA ILE A 66 22.26 -0.96 -4.81
C ILE A 66 23.17 -0.48 -5.91
N GLU A 67 23.61 -1.44 -6.74
CA GLU A 67 24.47 -1.18 -7.88
C GLU A 67 23.64 -0.75 -9.11
N HIS A 68 24.34 -0.18 -10.08
CA HIS A 68 23.71 0.24 -11.33
C HIS A 68 23.43 -1.00 -12.20
N LEU A 69 22.17 -1.19 -12.57
CA LEU A 69 21.73 -2.25 -13.48
C LEU A 69 21.75 -1.72 -14.92
N ASN A 70 22.80 -2.07 -15.69
CA ASN A 70 22.96 -1.56 -17.06
C ASN A 70 22.05 -2.29 -18.05
N GLU A 71 22.15 -3.61 -18.09
CA GLU A 71 21.41 -4.45 -19.01
C GLU A 71 20.65 -5.55 -18.26
N ALA A 72 19.37 -5.67 -18.57
CA ALA A 72 18.56 -6.78 -18.08
C ALA A 72 17.47 -7.14 -19.09
N THR A 73 17.11 -8.41 -19.10
CA THR A 73 16.00 -8.95 -19.88
C THR A 73 15.07 -9.68 -18.93
N LEU A 74 13.76 -9.45 -19.09
CA LEU A 74 12.71 -10.11 -18.33
C LEU A 74 11.89 -10.98 -19.26
N PHE A 75 11.53 -12.18 -18.83
CA PHE A 75 10.60 -13.08 -19.51
C PHE A 75 9.44 -13.39 -18.59
N LEU A 76 8.23 -13.29 -19.11
CA LEU A 76 7.01 -13.76 -18.46
C LEU A 76 6.58 -15.09 -19.09
N TYR A 77 6.42 -16.10 -18.25
CA TYR A 77 5.80 -17.36 -18.63
C TYR A 77 4.44 -17.48 -17.95
N ILE A 78 3.45 -17.94 -18.71
CA ILE A 78 2.14 -18.31 -18.21
C ILE A 78 1.91 -19.79 -18.56
N ASN A 79 1.65 -20.61 -17.55
CA ASN A 79 1.43 -22.05 -17.71
C ASN A 79 2.56 -22.74 -18.49
N GLY A 80 3.80 -22.36 -18.18
CA GLY A 80 5.02 -22.93 -18.77
C GLY A 80 5.34 -22.45 -20.18
N LYS A 81 4.59 -21.52 -20.76
CA LYS A 81 4.85 -20.94 -22.10
C LYS A 81 5.26 -19.49 -21.97
N ILE A 82 6.22 -19.05 -22.78
CA ILE A 82 6.57 -17.64 -22.88
C ILE A 82 5.34 -16.86 -23.38
N ALA A 83 4.83 -15.98 -22.53
CA ALA A 83 3.71 -15.11 -22.86
C ALA A 83 4.21 -13.74 -23.35
N GLU A 84 5.28 -13.23 -22.72
CA GLU A 84 5.76 -11.88 -23.02
C GLU A 84 7.26 -11.75 -22.73
N THR A 85 7.92 -10.90 -23.50
CA THR A 85 9.29 -10.41 -23.26
C THR A 85 9.21 -8.87 -23.29
N PRO A 86 8.85 -8.25 -22.13
CA PRO A 86 8.62 -6.82 -22.07
C PRO A 86 9.91 -6.03 -22.28
N LYS A 87 9.78 -4.83 -22.80
CA LYS A 87 10.88 -3.86 -22.81
C LYS A 87 10.91 -3.08 -21.51
N ALA A 88 12.11 -2.70 -21.07
CA ALA A 88 12.24 -1.80 -19.94
C ALA A 88 11.60 -0.42 -20.28
N VAL A 89 10.85 0.11 -19.33
CA VAL A 89 10.28 1.46 -19.40
C VAL A 89 11.41 2.47 -19.25
N SER A 90 11.44 3.49 -20.09
CA SER A 90 12.51 4.49 -20.04
C SER A 90 12.42 5.38 -18.79
N PRO A 91 13.54 5.89 -18.27
CA PRO A 91 13.51 6.85 -17.18
C PRO A 91 12.61 8.07 -17.43
N GLU A 92 12.62 8.56 -18.67
CA GLU A 92 11.80 9.70 -19.10
C GLU A 92 10.31 9.36 -19.06
N GLU A 93 9.92 8.12 -19.39
CA GLU A 93 8.52 7.67 -19.27
C GLU A 93 8.10 7.55 -17.80
N ILE A 94 9.00 7.13 -16.90
CA ILE A 94 8.71 6.99 -15.48
C ILE A 94 8.52 8.36 -14.81
N TYR A 95 9.41 9.31 -15.12
CA TYR A 95 9.49 10.61 -14.43
C TYR A 95 9.10 11.82 -15.31
N GLY A 96 8.54 11.59 -16.51
CA GLY A 96 8.16 12.65 -17.44
C GLY A 96 7.16 13.67 -16.86
N HIS A 97 6.36 13.26 -15.87
CA HIS A 97 5.44 14.17 -15.17
C HIS A 97 6.17 15.26 -14.36
N LEU A 98 7.45 15.07 -14.04
CA LEU A 98 8.28 16.07 -13.34
C LEU A 98 9.02 17.01 -14.30
N GLU A 99 8.95 16.74 -15.61
CA GLU A 99 9.52 17.64 -16.63
C GLU A 99 8.77 18.97 -16.61
N GLY A 100 9.51 20.06 -16.32
CA GLY A 100 8.91 21.39 -16.17
C GLY A 100 8.47 21.76 -14.76
N GLU A 101 8.36 20.80 -13.82
CA GLU A 101 8.17 21.09 -12.39
C GLU A 101 9.52 21.30 -11.69
N LEU A 102 10.56 20.61 -12.17
CA LEU A 102 11.92 20.69 -11.65
C LEU A 102 12.80 21.57 -12.55
N ASP A 103 13.83 22.16 -11.96
CA ASP A 103 14.92 22.74 -12.73
C ASP A 103 15.55 21.68 -13.65
N LYS A 104 15.91 22.10 -14.89
CA LYS A 104 16.41 21.19 -15.91
C LYS A 104 17.62 20.37 -15.47
N ASP A 105 18.57 20.98 -14.76
CA ASP A 105 19.78 20.29 -14.31
C ASP A 105 19.46 19.26 -13.21
N ILE A 106 18.47 19.57 -12.35
CA ILE A 106 17.96 18.65 -11.33
C ILE A 106 17.25 17.49 -11.98
N TYR A 107 16.38 17.72 -12.96
CA TYR A 107 15.68 16.69 -13.70
C TYR A 107 16.64 15.74 -14.43
N GLU A 108 17.64 16.28 -15.17
CA GLU A 108 18.67 15.45 -15.82
C GLU A 108 19.51 14.63 -14.82
N SER A 109 19.81 15.20 -13.66
CA SER A 109 20.52 14.52 -12.59
C SER A 109 19.67 13.37 -12.01
N LEU A 110 18.36 13.59 -11.81
CA LEU A 110 17.41 12.57 -11.37
C LEU A 110 17.39 11.38 -12.35
N LEU A 111 17.23 11.63 -13.64
CA LEU A 111 17.21 10.55 -14.64
C LEU A 111 18.50 9.72 -14.63
N LYS A 112 19.65 10.36 -14.45
CA LYS A 112 20.96 9.67 -14.35
C LYS A 112 21.17 8.91 -13.05
N SER A 113 20.43 9.25 -11.99
CA SER A 113 20.55 8.60 -10.68
C SER A 113 19.79 7.27 -10.56
N ILE A 114 18.94 6.95 -11.54
CA ILE A 114 18.13 5.74 -11.53
C ILE A 114 19.00 4.50 -11.67
N ARG A 115 18.89 3.59 -10.73
CA ARG A 115 19.69 2.35 -10.66
C ARG A 115 18.88 1.08 -10.89
N PHE A 116 17.58 1.19 -11.20
CA PHE A 116 16.70 0.06 -11.44
C PHE A 116 16.17 0.03 -12.87
N LYS A 117 15.62 -1.12 -13.26
CA LYS A 117 14.82 -1.27 -14.47
C LYS A 117 13.37 -1.55 -14.07
N LYS A 118 12.44 -0.80 -14.65
CA LYS A 118 11.02 -1.06 -14.55
C LYS A 118 10.56 -1.74 -15.84
N TYR A 119 9.84 -2.83 -15.73
CA TYR A 119 9.20 -3.53 -16.84
C TYR A 119 7.70 -3.47 -16.68
N ARG A 120 7.00 -3.28 -17.78
CA ARG A 120 5.55 -3.27 -17.83
C ARG A 120 5.06 -4.49 -18.58
N LEU A 121 4.33 -5.35 -17.88
CA LEU A 121 3.67 -6.52 -18.44
C LEU A 121 2.28 -6.12 -18.93
N THR A 122 1.92 -6.54 -20.14
CA THR A 122 0.62 -6.26 -20.77
C THR A 122 -0.20 -7.54 -20.97
N SER A 123 0.39 -8.69 -20.68
CA SER A 123 -0.31 -9.97 -20.74
C SER A 123 -1.38 -10.08 -19.68
N THR A 124 -2.58 -10.53 -20.07
CA THR A 124 -3.69 -10.76 -19.13
C THR A 124 -3.41 -11.98 -18.28
N LEU A 125 -3.53 -11.82 -16.97
CA LEU A 125 -3.40 -12.88 -15.97
C LEU A 125 -4.79 -13.36 -15.54
N HIS A 126 -4.97 -14.68 -15.39
CA HIS A 126 -6.23 -15.27 -14.97
C HIS A 126 -6.07 -16.06 -13.65
N PRO A 127 -7.13 -16.15 -12.84
CA PRO A 127 -7.13 -17.02 -11.67
C PRO A 127 -6.77 -18.48 -12.05
N GLY A 128 -5.86 -19.08 -11.27
CA GLY A 128 -5.35 -20.43 -11.53
C GLY A 128 -4.15 -20.50 -12.47
N ASP A 129 -3.75 -19.41 -13.13
CA ASP A 129 -2.54 -19.40 -13.94
C ASP A 129 -1.29 -19.62 -13.07
N ASN A 130 -0.35 -20.38 -13.58
CA ASN A 130 0.99 -20.50 -13.04
C ASN A 130 1.87 -19.46 -13.74
N ILE A 131 2.33 -18.46 -12.99
CA ILE A 131 3.14 -17.33 -13.47
C ILE A 131 4.58 -17.57 -13.07
N ARG A 132 5.49 -17.49 -14.05
CA ARG A 132 6.92 -17.52 -13.79
C ARG A 132 7.59 -16.31 -14.45
N LEU A 133 8.30 -15.54 -13.64
CA LEU A 133 9.17 -14.47 -14.09
C LEU A 133 10.61 -14.99 -14.09
N GLU A 134 11.34 -14.74 -15.19
CA GLU A 134 12.77 -15.00 -15.30
C GLU A 134 13.49 -13.73 -15.72
N ALA A 135 14.52 -13.34 -14.99
CA ALA A 135 15.35 -12.20 -15.30
C ALA A 135 16.81 -12.64 -15.51
N THR A 136 17.44 -12.04 -16.50
CA THR A 136 18.89 -12.13 -16.73
C THR A 136 19.47 -10.73 -16.78
N ALA A 137 20.66 -10.55 -16.23
CA ALA A 137 21.29 -9.23 -16.18
C ALA A 137 22.78 -9.34 -16.53
N GLU A 138 23.38 -8.19 -16.96
CA GLU A 138 24.78 -8.01 -17.25
C GLU A 138 25.32 -9.11 -18.18
N ASN A 139 24.73 -9.21 -19.38
CA ASN A 139 25.09 -10.23 -20.40
C ASN A 139 24.95 -11.69 -19.92
N GLY A 140 23.92 -11.95 -19.08
CA GLY A 140 23.66 -13.29 -18.55
C GLY A 140 24.55 -13.70 -17.37
N LYS A 141 25.31 -12.77 -16.79
CA LYS A 141 26.09 -13.04 -15.58
C LYS A 141 25.22 -13.36 -14.37
N TYR A 142 24.07 -12.67 -14.24
CA TYR A 142 23.14 -12.84 -13.14
C TYR A 142 21.81 -13.38 -13.64
N HIS A 143 21.22 -14.28 -12.86
CA HIS A 143 19.93 -14.91 -13.17
C HIS A 143 19.06 -14.90 -11.92
N ALA A 144 17.78 -14.62 -12.08
CA ALA A 144 16.80 -14.74 -11.03
C ALA A 144 15.48 -15.23 -11.61
N SER A 145 14.73 -16.03 -10.84
CA SER A 145 13.40 -16.47 -11.23
C SER A 145 12.47 -16.55 -10.03
N ALA A 146 11.17 -16.30 -10.26
CA ALA A 146 10.14 -16.49 -9.28
C ALA A 146 8.95 -17.16 -9.95
N GLU A 147 8.29 -18.08 -9.23
CA GLU A 147 7.11 -18.79 -9.70
C GLU A 147 5.99 -18.68 -8.67
N VAL A 148 4.81 -18.28 -9.11
CA VAL A 148 3.63 -18.08 -8.27
C VAL A 148 2.37 -18.55 -9.00
N THR A 149 1.39 -19.08 -8.27
CA THR A 149 0.09 -19.43 -8.82
C THR A 149 -0.93 -18.37 -8.44
N VAL A 150 -1.68 -17.89 -9.42
CA VAL A 150 -2.73 -16.89 -9.21
C VAL A 150 -3.85 -17.49 -8.37
N PRO A 151 -4.15 -16.96 -7.17
CA PRO A 151 -5.24 -17.48 -6.36
C PRO A 151 -6.59 -17.25 -7.01
N GLN A 152 -7.58 -18.08 -6.66
CA GLN A 152 -8.95 -17.87 -7.11
C GLN A 152 -9.58 -16.67 -6.39
N PRO A 153 -10.38 -15.84 -7.04
CA PRO A 153 -11.16 -14.80 -6.37
C PRO A 153 -12.25 -15.41 -5.50
N ILE A 154 -12.79 -14.66 -4.55
CA ILE A 154 -14.00 -15.07 -3.84
C ILE A 154 -15.21 -14.95 -4.77
N GLU A 155 -16.19 -15.86 -4.61
CA GLU A 155 -17.40 -15.87 -5.46
C GLU A 155 -18.45 -14.87 -4.99
N SER A 156 -18.51 -14.57 -3.70
CA SER A 156 -19.53 -13.70 -3.11
C SER A 156 -18.90 -12.60 -2.26
N LEU A 157 -19.08 -11.36 -2.71
CA LEU A 157 -18.73 -10.15 -1.99
C LEU A 157 -19.93 -9.20 -1.99
N HIS A 158 -20.39 -8.82 -0.81
CA HIS A 158 -21.47 -7.86 -0.63
C HIS A 158 -21.02 -6.72 0.27
N VAL A 159 -21.37 -5.49 -0.09
CA VAL A 159 -20.96 -4.29 0.65
C VAL A 159 -22.17 -3.38 0.86
N ASP A 160 -22.50 -3.13 2.13
CA ASP A 160 -23.40 -2.07 2.55
C ASP A 160 -22.60 -0.89 3.10
N THR A 161 -23.07 0.33 2.89
CA THR A 161 -22.43 1.52 3.43
C THR A 161 -23.44 2.48 4.07
N CYS A 162 -23.03 3.12 5.16
CA CYS A 162 -23.79 4.19 5.82
C CYS A 162 -22.83 5.20 6.44
N LEU A 163 -23.39 6.33 6.90
CA LEU A 163 -22.64 7.30 7.70
C LEU A 163 -22.76 6.93 9.19
N ALA A 164 -21.67 7.04 9.92
CA ALA A 164 -21.59 6.74 11.34
C ALA A 164 -20.71 7.76 12.06
N TYR A 165 -21.05 8.07 13.31
CA TYR A 165 -20.20 8.89 14.18
C TYR A 165 -19.36 7.95 15.05
N LEU A 166 -18.03 8.10 15.00
CA LEU A 166 -17.13 7.50 15.95
C LEU A 166 -16.70 8.51 16.99
N ARG A 167 -16.49 8.02 18.23
CA ARG A 167 -15.96 8.84 19.31
C ARG A 167 -14.43 8.81 19.23
N GLU A 168 -13.84 9.98 19.13
CA GLU A 168 -12.42 10.20 19.18
C GLU A 168 -12.05 11.07 20.39
N TYR A 169 -10.77 11.20 20.70
CA TYR A 169 -10.28 12.05 21.79
C TYR A 169 -10.78 13.52 21.67
N SER A 170 -10.87 14.03 20.44
CA SER A 170 -11.34 15.40 20.15
C SER A 170 -12.85 15.57 20.07
N GLY A 171 -13.64 14.49 20.17
CA GLY A 171 -15.10 14.55 20.05
C GLY A 171 -15.69 13.43 19.20
N GLN A 172 -16.76 13.75 18.47
CA GLN A 172 -17.40 12.82 17.53
C GLN A 172 -17.02 13.21 16.11
N THR A 173 -16.39 12.29 15.38
CA THR A 173 -16.02 12.45 13.97
C THR A 173 -16.94 11.60 13.10
N LEU A 174 -17.36 12.15 11.96
CA LEU A 174 -18.21 11.48 11.00
C LEU A 174 -17.39 10.64 10.06
N TYR A 175 -17.73 9.35 9.97
CA TYR A 175 -17.09 8.36 9.12
C TYR A 175 -18.08 7.75 8.14
N ARG A 176 -17.55 7.20 7.05
CA ARG A 176 -18.27 6.24 6.23
C ARG A 176 -17.97 4.85 6.75
N GLN A 177 -19.01 4.14 7.18
CA GLN A 177 -18.94 2.75 7.58
C GLN A 177 -19.18 1.85 6.36
N TYR A 178 -18.39 0.80 6.26
CA TYR A 178 -18.61 -0.29 5.31
C TYR A 178 -18.83 -1.57 6.09
N LYS A 179 -19.90 -2.27 5.72
CA LYS A 179 -20.17 -3.64 6.16
C LYS A 179 -19.90 -4.56 4.98
N ILE A 180 -18.76 -5.23 5.01
CA ILE A 180 -18.24 -6.04 3.92
C ILE A 180 -18.47 -7.50 4.27
N THR A 181 -19.39 -8.17 3.57
CA THR A 181 -19.70 -9.58 3.77
C THR A 181 -19.07 -10.37 2.64
N LEU A 182 -18.26 -11.35 2.98
CA LEU A 182 -17.61 -12.26 2.05
C LEU A 182 -17.93 -13.71 2.42
N GLN A 183 -17.95 -14.58 1.40
CA GLN A 183 -17.98 -16.02 1.59
C GLN A 183 -16.59 -16.57 1.33
N ASP A 184 -16.07 -17.28 2.33
CA ASP A 184 -14.76 -17.92 2.23
C ASP A 184 -14.80 -19.11 1.26
N ARG A 185 -13.66 -19.37 0.58
CA ARG A 185 -13.54 -20.56 -0.28
C ARG A 185 -13.29 -21.79 0.58
N PRO A 186 -14.07 -22.87 0.38
CA PRO A 186 -13.99 -24.03 1.24
C PRO A 186 -12.75 -24.89 1.00
N ASN A 187 -12.34 -25.64 2.03
CA ASN A 187 -11.30 -26.68 2.01
C ASN A 187 -9.86 -26.18 1.76
N GLU A 188 -9.60 -24.89 1.88
CA GLU A 188 -8.26 -24.33 1.76
C GLU A 188 -8.05 -23.22 2.80
N LYS A 189 -6.79 -22.80 2.99
CA LYS A 189 -6.46 -21.58 3.73
C LYS A 189 -6.47 -20.40 2.79
N ASN A 190 -7.21 -19.38 3.16
CA ASN A 190 -7.37 -18.20 2.36
C ASN A 190 -6.74 -16.98 3.04
N TYR A 191 -6.14 -16.13 2.21
CA TYR A 191 -5.47 -14.90 2.62
C TYR A 191 -6.00 -13.76 1.76
N TYR A 192 -6.23 -12.63 2.39
CA TYR A 192 -6.91 -11.50 1.78
C TYR A 192 -6.20 -10.18 2.07
N ARG A 193 -6.39 -9.22 1.17
CA ARG A 193 -6.05 -7.81 1.34
C ARG A 193 -7.27 -6.95 0.97
N LEU A 194 -7.58 -5.96 1.79
CA LEU A 194 -8.71 -5.06 1.57
C LEU A 194 -8.19 -3.68 1.14
N ASP A 195 -8.65 -3.22 -0.02
CA ASP A 195 -8.43 -1.86 -0.50
C ASP A 195 -9.78 -1.17 -0.73
N ILE A 196 -9.86 0.12 -0.41
CA ILE A 196 -11.03 0.95 -0.71
C ILE A 196 -10.54 2.17 -1.50
N TRP A 197 -11.00 2.28 -2.73
CA TRP A 197 -10.69 3.40 -3.61
C TRP A 197 -11.84 4.39 -3.66
N ASN A 198 -11.49 5.66 -3.76
CA ASN A 198 -12.43 6.77 -3.86
C ASN A 198 -12.08 7.61 -5.10
N ASP A 199 -12.95 7.53 -6.10
CA ASP A 199 -12.86 8.30 -7.33
C ASP A 199 -13.86 9.46 -7.25
N ARG A 200 -13.39 10.69 -7.51
CA ARG A 200 -14.20 11.91 -7.43
C ARG A 200 -14.05 12.74 -8.68
N SER A 201 -15.18 13.29 -9.13
CA SER A 201 -15.22 14.30 -10.16
C SER A 201 -16.07 15.48 -9.72
N TYR A 202 -15.64 16.68 -10.08
CA TYR A 202 -16.31 17.94 -9.73
C TYR A 202 -16.74 18.62 -11.02
N TYR A 203 -18.02 18.93 -11.13
CA TYR A 203 -18.54 19.78 -12.19
C TYR A 203 -18.72 21.18 -11.62
N CYS A 204 -18.04 22.16 -12.20
CA CYS A 204 -17.95 23.52 -11.70
C CYS A 204 -18.44 24.49 -12.75
N LYS A 205 -19.23 25.49 -12.34
CA LYS A 205 -19.65 26.61 -13.20
C LYS A 205 -19.20 27.92 -12.59
N TRP A 206 -18.70 28.79 -13.43
CA TRP A 206 -18.30 30.14 -13.05
C TRP A 206 -18.66 31.17 -14.09
N LYS A 207 -18.48 32.46 -13.79
CA LYS A 207 -18.60 33.56 -14.72
C LYS A 207 -17.23 34.08 -15.04
N GLU A 208 -16.85 34.07 -16.32
CA GLU A 208 -15.69 34.77 -16.81
C GLU A 208 -16.09 36.20 -17.12
N TYR A 209 -15.55 37.16 -16.36
CA TYR A 209 -15.84 38.58 -16.57
C TYR A 209 -15.06 39.12 -17.74
N LEU A 210 -15.72 39.95 -18.54
CA LEU A 210 -15.09 40.57 -19.72
C LEU A 210 -14.36 41.85 -19.30
N GLU A 211 -13.19 42.05 -19.90
CA GLU A 211 -12.35 43.23 -19.73
C GLU A 211 -12.25 44.02 -21.03
N ASP A 212 -12.09 45.35 -20.91
CA ASP A 212 -11.80 46.23 -22.01
C ASP A 212 -10.31 46.16 -22.39
N GLU A 213 -9.91 46.95 -23.43
CA GLU A 213 -8.53 47.02 -23.94
C GLU A 213 -7.50 47.45 -22.87
N ASN A 214 -7.96 48.04 -21.75
CA ASN A 214 -7.13 48.52 -20.66
C ASN A 214 -7.12 47.56 -19.44
N GLY A 215 -7.80 46.42 -19.53
CA GLY A 215 -7.92 45.44 -18.42
C GLY A 215 -8.97 45.84 -17.38
N SER A 216 -9.89 46.74 -17.69
CA SER A 216 -11.00 47.13 -16.81
C SER A 216 -12.24 46.31 -17.11
N LEU A 217 -12.96 45.85 -16.06
CA LEU A 217 -14.20 45.10 -16.22
C LEU A 217 -15.27 45.93 -16.94
N ILE A 218 -15.94 45.33 -17.91
CA ILE A 218 -17.01 45.95 -18.68
C ILE A 218 -18.33 45.91 -17.90
N LYS A 219 -18.95 47.08 -17.69
CA LYS A 219 -20.31 47.21 -17.13
C LYS A 219 -21.35 47.22 -18.22
N VAL A 220 -22.46 46.53 -18.00
CA VAL A 220 -23.65 46.51 -18.88
C VAL A 220 -24.88 46.94 -18.06
N GLU A 221 -25.67 47.82 -18.62
CA GLU A 221 -26.95 48.28 -18.04
C GLU A 221 -28.10 47.41 -18.58
N ASP A 222 -28.89 46.88 -17.68
CA ASP A 222 -30.08 46.12 -18.03
C ASP A 222 -31.29 47.03 -18.39
N GLU A 223 -32.31 46.46 -18.97
CA GLU A 223 -33.54 47.22 -19.38
C GLU A 223 -34.27 47.87 -18.19
N ASP A 224 -34.07 47.38 -16.99
CA ASP A 224 -34.65 47.92 -15.74
C ASP A 224 -33.76 49.01 -15.09
N GLY A 225 -32.61 49.36 -15.69
CA GLY A 225 -31.68 50.34 -15.20
C GLY A 225 -30.69 49.78 -14.14
N SER A 226 -30.71 48.48 -13.88
CA SER A 226 -29.69 47.86 -13.02
C SER A 226 -28.37 47.63 -13.82
N TRP A 227 -27.25 47.54 -13.08
CA TRP A 227 -25.95 47.37 -13.67
C TRP A 227 -25.35 46.06 -13.25
N HIS A 228 -24.78 45.32 -14.17
CA HIS A 228 -23.99 44.14 -13.88
C HIS A 228 -22.67 44.12 -14.69
N TRP A 229 -21.71 43.28 -14.25
CA TRP A 229 -20.49 43.08 -15.02
C TRP A 229 -20.76 42.13 -16.17
N ALA A 230 -20.34 42.53 -17.40
CA ALA A 230 -20.40 41.64 -18.57
C ALA A 230 -19.62 40.37 -18.30
N SER A 231 -20.27 39.22 -18.51
CA SER A 231 -19.64 37.92 -18.22
C SER A 231 -20.13 36.84 -19.18
N ILE A 232 -19.30 35.88 -19.42
CA ILE A 232 -19.61 34.67 -20.19
C ILE A 232 -19.69 33.50 -19.21
N PRO A 233 -20.78 32.71 -19.17
CA PRO A 233 -20.85 31.51 -18.37
C PRO A 233 -19.83 30.48 -18.92
N ARG A 234 -19.10 29.88 -17.99
CA ARG A 234 -18.12 28.82 -18.25
C ARG A 234 -18.42 27.63 -17.36
N ASP A 235 -18.04 26.45 -17.81
CA ASP A 235 -18.09 25.24 -17.02
C ASP A 235 -16.88 24.35 -17.30
N THR A 236 -16.57 23.47 -16.37
CA THR A 236 -15.52 22.46 -16.50
C THR A 236 -15.81 21.26 -15.61
N THR A 237 -15.22 20.13 -15.98
CA THR A 237 -15.17 18.94 -15.11
C THR A 237 -13.74 18.67 -14.69
N ILE A 238 -13.51 18.60 -13.39
CA ILE A 238 -12.22 18.33 -12.78
C ILE A 238 -12.25 16.90 -12.23
N LEU A 239 -11.31 16.07 -12.68
CA LEU A 239 -11.11 14.74 -12.15
C LEU A 239 -10.06 14.81 -11.02
N ALA A 240 -10.46 14.43 -9.82
CA ALA A 240 -9.50 14.30 -8.73
C ALA A 240 -8.66 13.04 -8.90
N PRO A 241 -7.39 13.02 -8.47
CA PRO A 241 -6.63 11.79 -8.38
C PRO A 241 -7.36 10.76 -7.54
N ARG A 242 -7.30 9.48 -7.97
CA ARG A 242 -7.84 8.36 -7.17
C ARG A 242 -7.18 8.34 -5.81
N GLN A 243 -7.96 8.21 -4.77
CA GLN A 243 -7.48 8.12 -3.40
C GLN A 243 -7.70 6.71 -2.86
N ASN A 244 -6.66 6.14 -2.25
CA ASN A 244 -6.81 4.99 -1.37
C ASN A 244 -7.30 5.50 -0.02
N GLU A 245 -8.43 4.97 0.45
CA GLU A 245 -8.99 5.34 1.74
C GLU A 245 -8.18 4.72 2.88
N ILE A 246 -7.93 5.51 3.92
CA ILE A 246 -7.32 5.02 5.15
C ILE A 246 -8.39 4.28 5.94
N ILE A 247 -8.18 2.97 6.13
CA ILE A 247 -9.15 2.10 6.80
C ILE A 247 -8.86 2.10 8.29
N ASN A 248 -9.89 2.39 9.10
CA ASN A 248 -9.85 2.17 10.53
C ASN A 248 -9.85 0.64 10.81
N ARG A 249 -8.92 0.17 11.64
CA ARG A 249 -8.60 -1.25 11.84
C ARG A 249 -9.13 -1.80 13.17
N GLU A 250 -10.27 -1.31 13.64
CA GLU A 250 -10.91 -1.81 14.86
C GLU A 250 -11.52 -3.21 14.69
N ASP A 251 -11.76 -3.66 13.45
CA ASP A 251 -12.32 -4.98 13.20
C ASP A 251 -11.34 -6.08 13.62
N VAL A 252 -11.80 -7.00 14.46
CA VAL A 252 -11.01 -8.10 15.02
C VAL A 252 -10.38 -9.02 13.96
N ILE A 253 -10.94 -9.07 12.77
CA ILE A 253 -10.42 -9.84 11.63
C ILE A 253 -9.15 -9.15 11.09
N LEU A 254 -9.12 -7.82 11.04
CA LEU A 254 -7.97 -7.03 10.60
C LEU A 254 -6.89 -6.87 11.67
N THR A 255 -7.21 -7.11 12.93
CA THR A 255 -6.28 -6.99 14.07
C THR A 255 -5.81 -8.32 14.61
N ASP A 256 -6.00 -9.44 13.89
CA ASP A 256 -5.68 -10.80 14.34
C ASP A 256 -6.31 -11.15 15.71
N GLY A 257 -7.50 -10.60 16.01
CA GLY A 257 -8.24 -10.82 17.26
C GLY A 257 -7.85 -9.89 18.41
N HIS A 258 -6.93 -8.96 18.20
CA HIS A 258 -6.59 -7.94 19.18
C HIS A 258 -7.53 -6.75 19.05
N PRO A 259 -8.12 -6.22 20.15
CA PRO A 259 -8.88 -4.99 20.09
C PRO A 259 -7.95 -3.84 19.69
N GLY A 260 -8.30 -3.13 18.62
CA GLY A 260 -7.62 -1.90 18.25
C GLY A 260 -7.98 -0.80 19.25
N ASN A 261 -7.13 -0.49 20.18
CA ASN A 261 -7.30 0.66 21.06
C ASN A 261 -6.55 1.84 20.46
N TYR A 262 -7.28 2.73 19.81
CA TYR A 262 -6.74 4.03 19.36
C TYR A 262 -6.54 5.03 20.52
N ASP A 263 -7.07 4.72 21.72
CA ASP A 263 -7.16 5.68 22.82
C ASP A 263 -6.22 5.41 24.00
N ASP A 264 -5.45 4.33 24.00
CA ASP A 264 -4.60 3.98 25.15
C ASP A 264 -3.12 4.27 24.89
N GLU A 265 -2.73 5.55 25.02
CA GLU A 265 -1.33 5.92 25.27
C GLU A 265 -0.78 5.28 26.58
N GLU A 266 -1.63 4.67 27.40
CA GLU A 266 -1.27 4.02 28.68
C GLU A 266 -0.90 2.53 28.56
N ASN A 267 -1.12 1.86 27.42
CA ASN A 267 -0.81 0.45 27.23
C ASN A 267 0.42 0.21 26.34
N GLU A 268 1.54 0.84 26.68
CA GLU A 268 2.86 0.58 26.05
C GLU A 268 3.35 -0.89 26.15
N LEU A 269 2.66 -1.74 26.92
CA LEU A 269 3.06 -3.14 27.11
C LEU A 269 2.58 -4.10 26.01
N PHE A 270 1.65 -3.66 25.15
CA PHE A 270 1.15 -4.46 24.04
C PHE A 270 1.13 -3.59 22.76
N PRO A 271 2.11 -3.74 21.89
CA PRO A 271 2.16 -2.98 20.66
C PRO A 271 0.88 -3.20 19.84
N THR A 272 0.23 -2.12 19.42
CA THR A 272 -0.88 -2.15 18.49
C THR A 272 -0.39 -2.80 17.20
N ILE A 273 -1.07 -3.84 16.72
CA ILE A 273 -0.68 -4.48 15.46
C ILE A 273 -0.94 -3.49 14.32
N ASN A 274 0.14 -2.94 13.79
CA ASN A 274 0.06 -2.11 12.60
C ASN A 274 -0.27 -2.99 11.39
N ASN A 275 -1.48 -2.87 10.84
CA ASN A 275 -1.90 -3.57 9.64
C ASN A 275 -2.13 -2.58 8.48
N LYS A 276 -1.08 -1.86 8.10
CA LYS A 276 -1.08 -0.82 7.08
C LYS A 276 -1.56 -1.33 5.70
N TYR A 277 -1.30 -2.61 5.41
CA TYR A 277 -1.71 -3.25 4.16
C TYR A 277 -3.10 -3.89 4.22
N ASN A 278 -3.83 -3.78 5.36
CA ASN A 278 -5.18 -4.32 5.57
C ASN A 278 -5.29 -5.79 5.18
N ILE A 279 -4.27 -6.59 5.53
CA ILE A 279 -4.22 -8.02 5.27
C ILE A 279 -4.90 -8.79 6.38
N PHE A 280 -5.52 -9.91 6.03
CA PHE A 280 -6.12 -10.84 6.98
C PHE A 280 -6.20 -12.25 6.38
N ASN A 281 -6.57 -13.22 7.20
CA ASN A 281 -6.73 -14.62 6.80
C ASN A 281 -8.07 -15.18 7.32
N ASP A 282 -8.39 -16.39 6.89
CA ASP A 282 -9.64 -17.07 7.18
C ASP A 282 -9.69 -17.79 8.54
N ASN A 283 -8.68 -17.70 9.38
CA ASN A 283 -8.58 -18.51 10.61
C ASN A 283 -9.80 -18.44 11.51
N THR A 284 -10.51 -17.30 11.53
CA THR A 284 -11.69 -17.07 12.38
C THR A 284 -13.02 -17.41 11.71
N PHE A 285 -13.04 -17.62 10.39
CA PHE A 285 -14.29 -17.83 9.61
C PHE A 285 -14.15 -18.87 8.48
N ARG A 286 -13.15 -19.75 8.58
CA ARG A 286 -12.88 -20.76 7.54
C ARG A 286 -14.10 -21.55 7.15
N ASP A 287 -14.28 -21.75 5.84
CA ASP A 287 -15.42 -22.45 5.22
C ASP A 287 -16.79 -21.78 5.51
N SER A 288 -16.79 -20.49 5.88
CA SER A 288 -17.98 -19.77 6.31
C SER A 288 -18.06 -18.36 5.75
N TYR A 289 -19.02 -17.59 6.23
CA TYR A 289 -19.14 -16.17 5.93
C TYR A 289 -18.40 -15.34 6.98
N ALA A 290 -17.74 -14.27 6.53
CA ALA A 290 -17.24 -13.22 7.39
C ALA A 290 -17.94 -11.89 7.07
N THR A 291 -18.08 -11.05 8.07
CA THR A 291 -18.52 -9.67 7.90
C THR A 291 -17.54 -8.74 8.60
N LEU A 292 -16.77 -8.01 7.81
CA LEU A 292 -15.90 -6.96 8.30
C LEU A 292 -16.68 -5.66 8.43
N LYS A 293 -16.39 -4.93 9.49
CA LYS A 293 -16.96 -3.60 9.75
C LYS A 293 -15.83 -2.59 9.84
N VAL A 294 -15.64 -1.84 8.77
CA VAL A 294 -14.54 -0.88 8.66
C VAL A 294 -15.06 0.53 8.41
N TYR A 295 -14.24 1.52 8.71
CA TYR A 295 -14.59 2.92 8.62
C TYR A 295 -13.51 3.67 7.86
N THR A 296 -13.92 4.64 7.05
CA THR A 296 -13.02 5.61 6.43
C THR A 296 -13.42 7.03 6.81
N PRO A 297 -12.47 7.92 7.12
CA PRO A 297 -12.80 9.29 7.49
C PRO A 297 -13.44 10.04 6.32
N LEU A 298 -14.40 10.91 6.63
CA LEU A 298 -14.97 11.84 5.67
C LEU A 298 -14.18 13.14 5.73
N TYR A 299 -13.31 13.35 4.77
CA TYR A 299 -12.60 14.61 4.64
C TYR A 299 -13.52 15.66 4.00
N GLN A 300 -13.58 16.84 4.61
CA GLN A 300 -14.11 18.01 3.93
C GLN A 300 -13.07 18.47 2.91
N GLU A 301 -13.23 18.04 1.67
CA GLU A 301 -12.37 18.51 0.61
C GLU A 301 -12.94 19.78 0.02
N TYR A 302 -12.18 20.81 0.15
CA TYR A 302 -12.32 22.01 -0.64
C TYR A 302 -11.35 21.91 -1.82
N TYR A 303 -11.90 21.88 -3.03
CA TYR A 303 -11.12 22.08 -4.24
C TYR A 303 -11.20 23.54 -4.66
N PRO A 304 -10.24 24.38 -4.31
CA PRO A 304 -10.12 25.67 -4.94
C PRO A 304 -9.51 25.44 -6.32
N VAL A 305 -10.27 25.56 -7.37
CA VAL A 305 -9.68 25.91 -8.67
C VAL A 305 -9.28 27.35 -8.53
N GLU A 306 -7.98 27.62 -8.44
CA GLU A 306 -7.44 28.95 -8.22
C GLU A 306 -7.99 29.96 -9.25
N GLY A 307 -8.41 31.12 -8.76
CA GLY A 307 -8.72 32.29 -9.58
C GLY A 307 -10.17 32.44 -10.08
N HIS A 308 -11.11 31.55 -9.78
CA HIS A 308 -12.50 31.68 -10.21
C HIS A 308 -13.50 31.65 -9.07
N TYR A 309 -14.55 32.49 -9.18
CA TYR A 309 -15.71 32.44 -8.27
C TYR A 309 -16.76 31.49 -8.86
N TYR A 310 -16.84 30.29 -8.30
CA TYR A 310 -17.85 29.30 -8.70
C TYR A 310 -19.20 29.64 -8.11
N TYR A 311 -20.24 29.63 -8.92
CA TYR A 311 -21.63 29.76 -8.44
C TYR A 311 -22.37 28.42 -8.41
N HIS A 312 -21.73 27.35 -8.88
CA HIS A 312 -22.26 25.99 -8.79
C HIS A 312 -21.11 25.01 -8.82
N ILE A 313 -21.09 24.12 -7.85
CA ILE A 313 -20.18 22.97 -7.79
C ILE A 313 -21.02 21.74 -7.49
N SER A 314 -20.88 20.70 -8.28
CA SER A 314 -21.41 19.39 -7.92
C SER A 314 -20.29 18.35 -7.92
N ARG A 315 -20.37 17.39 -7.01
CA ARG A 315 -19.41 16.29 -6.86
C ARG A 315 -20.10 14.97 -7.10
N LYS A 316 -19.57 14.19 -8.03
CA LYS A 316 -19.85 12.76 -8.16
C LYS A 316 -18.72 11.98 -7.49
N GLN A 317 -19.11 10.94 -6.77
CA GLN A 317 -18.17 10.12 -6.01
C GLN A 317 -18.52 8.66 -6.21
N THR A 318 -17.51 7.87 -6.57
CA THR A 318 -17.59 6.43 -6.75
C THR A 318 -16.62 5.75 -5.79
N ILE A 319 -17.13 4.88 -4.95
CA ILE A 319 -16.33 4.06 -4.05
C ILE A 319 -16.17 2.68 -4.66
N THR A 320 -14.95 2.18 -4.73
CA THR A 320 -14.66 0.81 -5.13
C THR A 320 -14.07 0.07 -3.95
N VAL A 321 -14.82 -0.89 -3.40
CA VAL A 321 -14.31 -1.81 -2.37
C VAL A 321 -13.74 -3.02 -3.08
N ARG A 322 -12.45 -3.28 -2.87
CA ARG A 322 -11.68 -4.35 -3.49
C ARG A 322 -11.24 -5.35 -2.44
N LEU A 323 -11.60 -6.59 -2.63
CA LEU A 323 -11.07 -7.70 -1.85
C LEU A 323 -10.15 -8.52 -2.74
N LEU A 324 -8.87 -8.52 -2.42
CA LEU A 324 -7.83 -9.21 -3.15
C LEU A 324 -7.55 -10.54 -2.47
N SER A 325 -7.75 -11.64 -3.17
CA SER A 325 -7.24 -12.95 -2.76
C SER A 325 -5.75 -12.99 -3.06
N ILE A 326 -4.93 -13.15 -2.03
CA ILE A 326 -3.47 -13.16 -2.11
C ILE A 326 -2.90 -14.54 -1.73
N THR A 327 -1.66 -14.80 -2.07
CA THR A 327 -0.99 -16.04 -1.65
C THR A 327 -0.55 -15.99 -0.19
N GLU A 328 -0.34 -17.15 0.46
CA GLU A 328 0.24 -17.21 1.80
C GLU A 328 1.60 -16.51 1.86
N ALA A 329 2.42 -16.67 0.82
CA ALA A 329 3.72 -16.03 0.75
C ALA A 329 3.60 -14.50 0.72
N GLU A 330 2.64 -13.96 -0.06
CA GLU A 330 2.37 -12.52 -0.11
C GLU A 330 1.83 -12.00 1.23
N TYR A 331 0.93 -12.72 1.86
CA TYR A 331 0.45 -12.39 3.21
C TYR A 331 1.59 -12.28 4.20
N ARG A 332 2.51 -13.27 4.22
CA ARG A 332 3.68 -13.25 5.12
C ARG A 332 4.64 -12.10 4.80
N TYR A 333 4.85 -11.82 3.52
CA TYR A 333 5.68 -10.70 3.07
C TYR A 333 5.10 -9.34 3.52
N LEU A 334 3.81 -9.10 3.28
CA LEU A 334 3.14 -7.86 3.70
C LEU A 334 3.05 -7.76 5.22
N LYS A 335 2.91 -8.89 5.94
CA LYS A 335 2.95 -8.90 7.40
C LYS A 335 4.33 -8.49 7.93
N ALA A 336 5.41 -8.96 7.33
CA ALA A 336 6.76 -8.56 7.69
C ALA A 336 7.00 -7.06 7.37
N LEU A 337 6.49 -6.56 6.25
CA LEU A 337 6.54 -5.13 5.92
C LEU A 337 5.76 -4.28 6.94
N ASN A 338 4.59 -4.73 7.39
CA ASN A 338 3.84 -4.05 8.45
C ASN A 338 4.71 -3.85 9.72
N CYS A 339 5.48 -4.86 10.09
CA CYS A 339 6.37 -4.76 11.25
C CYS A 339 7.57 -3.83 11.01
N LEU A 340 8.12 -3.79 9.79
CA LEU A 340 9.23 -2.88 9.44
C LEU A 340 8.77 -1.42 9.28
N ASP A 341 7.55 -1.22 8.79
CA ASP A 341 6.95 0.11 8.61
C ASP A 341 6.35 0.67 9.91
N ASP A 342 6.36 -0.11 10.98
CA ASP A 342 5.98 0.35 12.30
C ASP A 342 7.08 1.26 12.84
N GLY A 343 6.73 2.50 13.18
CA GLY A 343 7.69 3.48 13.70
C GLY A 343 8.34 3.08 15.02
N ASP A 344 7.79 2.05 15.69
CA ASP A 344 8.28 1.51 16.97
C ASP A 344 9.29 0.38 16.77
N TYR A 345 9.57 -0.06 15.53
CA TYR A 345 10.58 -1.07 15.27
C TYR A 345 12.00 -0.50 15.50
N ASP A 346 12.66 -0.99 16.55
CA ASP A 346 14.05 -0.68 16.88
C ASP A 346 14.92 -1.91 16.59
N ASP A 347 15.73 -1.84 15.54
CA ASP A 347 16.63 -2.91 15.09
C ASP A 347 17.75 -3.23 16.09
N THR A 348 17.97 -2.36 17.09
CA THR A 348 18.97 -2.57 18.15
C THR A 348 18.40 -3.34 19.35
N LEU A 349 17.07 -3.32 19.53
CA LEU A 349 16.39 -3.91 20.69
C LEU A 349 15.49 -5.09 20.31
N MET A 350 15.09 -5.21 19.05
CA MET A 350 14.19 -6.25 18.57
C MET A 350 14.92 -7.28 17.70
N GLU A 351 14.36 -8.49 17.61
CA GLU A 351 14.89 -9.50 16.70
C GLU A 351 14.80 -9.02 15.24
N PRO A 352 15.84 -9.26 14.42
CA PRO A 352 15.84 -8.87 13.02
C PRO A 352 14.66 -9.48 12.26
N ILE A 353 13.87 -8.65 11.58
CA ILE A 353 12.77 -9.10 10.74
C ILE A 353 13.33 -9.56 9.40
N SER A 354 13.17 -10.85 9.09
CA SER A 354 13.53 -11.40 7.78
C SER A 354 12.36 -11.26 6.82
N LEU A 355 12.54 -10.49 5.75
CA LEU A 355 11.56 -10.43 4.67
C LEU A 355 11.52 -11.78 3.93
N PRO A 356 10.34 -12.38 3.75
CA PRO A 356 10.19 -13.54 2.88
C PRO A 356 10.68 -13.25 1.46
N CYS A 357 11.43 -14.18 0.90
CA CYS A 357 11.94 -14.13 -0.47
C CYS A 357 11.44 -15.38 -1.21
N ASN A 358 10.87 -15.20 -2.40
CA ASN A 358 10.48 -16.31 -3.28
C ASN A 358 11.21 -16.27 -4.64
N VAL A 359 12.28 -15.48 -4.72
CA VAL A 359 13.11 -15.34 -5.90
C VAL A 359 14.30 -16.32 -5.80
N ILE A 360 14.39 -17.24 -6.73
CA ILE A 360 15.48 -18.22 -6.82
C ILE A 360 16.64 -17.60 -7.61
N GLY A 361 17.87 -17.69 -7.09
CA GLY A 361 19.06 -17.12 -7.70
C GLY A 361 19.18 -15.59 -7.53
N GLY A 362 18.31 -14.99 -6.74
CA GLY A 362 18.27 -13.56 -6.44
C GLY A 362 17.59 -13.27 -5.12
N LEU A 363 17.21 -12.02 -4.93
CA LEU A 363 16.48 -11.50 -3.77
C LEU A 363 15.17 -10.87 -4.22
N GLY A 364 14.30 -10.54 -3.25
CA GLY A 364 13.06 -9.83 -3.47
C GLY A 364 11.83 -10.72 -3.40
N PHE A 365 10.70 -10.20 -3.86
CA PHE A 365 9.42 -10.86 -3.73
C PHE A 365 8.53 -10.63 -4.96
N VAL A 366 7.94 -11.72 -5.46
CA VAL A 366 6.91 -11.69 -6.50
C VAL A 366 5.61 -12.23 -5.93
N GLY A 367 4.61 -11.36 -5.82
CA GLY A 367 3.24 -11.71 -5.44
C GLY A 367 2.31 -11.65 -6.64
N VAL A 368 1.16 -12.30 -6.53
CA VAL A 368 0.07 -12.20 -7.48
C VAL A 368 -1.26 -12.36 -6.77
N CYS A 369 -2.21 -11.50 -7.09
CA CYS A 369 -3.54 -11.55 -6.51
C CYS A 369 -4.65 -11.60 -7.57
N SER A 370 -5.82 -12.07 -7.15
CA SER A 370 -7.06 -11.97 -7.90
C SER A 370 -8.06 -11.08 -7.16
N GLU A 371 -8.83 -10.31 -7.91
CA GLU A 371 -9.72 -9.29 -7.37
C GLU A 371 -11.18 -9.74 -7.40
N SER A 372 -11.89 -9.46 -6.30
CA SER A 372 -13.34 -9.34 -6.25
C SER A 372 -13.69 -7.94 -5.82
N ARG A 373 -14.61 -7.25 -6.52
CA ARG A 373 -14.90 -5.84 -6.24
C ARG A 373 -16.38 -5.52 -6.26
N VAL A 374 -16.75 -4.52 -5.46
CA VAL A 374 -18.06 -3.87 -5.47
C VAL A 374 -17.88 -2.39 -5.71
N ILE A 375 -18.64 -1.85 -6.66
CA ILE A 375 -18.63 -0.42 -7.01
C ILE A 375 -19.90 0.20 -6.45
N ILE A 376 -19.77 1.29 -5.71
CA ILE A 376 -20.86 2.02 -5.05
C ILE A 376 -20.83 3.45 -5.58
N GLU A 377 -21.86 3.83 -6.31
CA GLU A 377 -22.09 5.23 -6.69
C GLU A 377 -22.79 5.95 -5.55
N LEU A 378 -22.18 7.01 -5.04
CA LEU A 378 -22.80 7.83 -3.98
C LEU A 378 -23.69 8.91 -4.59
N PRO A 379 -24.71 9.36 -3.87
CA PRO A 379 -25.54 10.48 -4.31
C PRO A 379 -24.69 11.72 -4.62
N GLU A 380 -25.02 12.38 -5.71
CA GLU A 380 -24.35 13.63 -6.10
C GLU A 380 -24.55 14.69 -5.01
N THR A 381 -23.47 15.34 -4.62
CA THR A 381 -23.49 16.46 -3.67
C THR A 381 -23.38 17.76 -4.45
N VAL A 382 -24.28 18.70 -4.19
CA VAL A 382 -24.35 20.00 -4.88
C VAL A 382 -24.14 21.11 -3.86
N TRP A 383 -23.26 22.06 -4.17
CA TRP A 383 -23.05 23.31 -3.46
C TRP A 383 -23.47 24.47 -4.38
N GLN A 384 -24.24 25.38 -3.83
CA GLN A 384 -24.71 26.59 -4.51
C GLN A 384 -24.11 27.82 -3.86
#